data_37ca2ce8abe2dea5ef508ae1a65b321a
#
_entry.id   37ca2ce8abe2dea5ef508ae1a65b321a
#
_cell.length_a   1.000
_cell.length_b   1.000
_cell.length_c   1.000
_cell.angle_alpha   90.00
_cell.angle_beta   90.00
_cell.angle_gamma   90.00
#
_symmetry.space_group_name_H-M   'P 1'
#
loop_
_entity.id
_entity.type
_entity.pdbx_description
1 polymer ?
#
loop_
_entity_poly.entity_id
_entity_poly.type
_entity_poly.pdbx_seq_one_letter_code
_entity_poly.pdbx_strand_id
1 'polypeptide(L)'
;DLEALSKGLKEAGAGRLCLYGPPGTGKTEFCHWLAKKLERPLIMKKASDLLNCYVGGTEHNIAAAFEEAKRENAVLLFDEIDSFLQDRRTANHSWEVTQVNEFLTQMESYEGYLVATTNLLDLMDNACLRRFDLKAKLEYMTDDQAEEMYRRLAQKWKFSVGNEVNNLRKIRNLSP
;
A
#
# COMPACT_ATOMS: atom_id res chain seq x y z
N ASP A 1 6.46 -7.25 13.72
CA ASP A 1 5.97 -8.64 13.55
C ASP A 1 4.66 -8.62 12.77
N LEU A 2 4.66 -9.19 11.55
CA LEU A 2 3.51 -9.17 10.63
C LEU A 2 2.33 -9.99 11.16
N GLU A 3 2.60 -11.08 11.87
CA GLU A 3 1.56 -11.92 12.47
C GLU A 3 0.83 -11.16 13.58
N ALA A 4 1.55 -10.44 14.44
CA ALA A 4 0.96 -9.60 15.48
C ALA A 4 0.10 -8.48 14.88
N LEU A 5 0.57 -7.84 13.79
CA LEU A 5 -0.20 -6.83 13.06
C LEU A 5 -1.51 -7.39 12.52
N SER A 6 -1.45 -8.54 11.81
CA SER A 6 -2.65 -9.14 11.23
C SER A 6 -3.66 -9.55 12.30
N LYS A 7 -3.17 -10.06 13.44
CA LYS A 7 -4.03 -10.41 14.59
C LYS A 7 -4.68 -9.17 15.21
N GLY A 8 -3.91 -8.11 15.45
CA GLY A 8 -4.44 -6.86 16.01
C GLY A 8 -5.49 -6.23 15.10
N LEU A 9 -5.28 -6.22 13.79
CA LEU A 9 -6.28 -5.75 12.82
C LEU A 9 -7.55 -6.62 12.84
N LYS A 10 -7.40 -7.95 12.92
CA LYS A 10 -8.55 -8.87 12.99
C LYS A 10 -9.38 -8.64 14.26
N GLU A 11 -8.73 -8.39 15.39
CA GLU A 11 -9.38 -8.07 16.67
C GLU A 11 -10.06 -6.70 16.64
N ALA A 12 -9.44 -5.71 15.99
CA ALA A 12 -10.01 -4.36 15.85
C ALA A 12 -11.21 -4.31 14.87
N GLY A 13 -11.30 -5.25 13.94
CA GLY A 13 -12.36 -5.29 12.92
C GLY A 13 -12.22 -4.27 11.79
N ALA A 14 -11.34 -3.28 11.92
CA ALA A 14 -11.04 -2.24 10.96
C ALA A 14 -9.61 -1.71 11.15
N GLY A 15 -9.11 -0.93 10.18
CA GLY A 15 -7.82 -0.25 10.32
C GLY A 15 -7.35 0.41 9.04
N ARG A 16 -6.61 1.50 9.19
CA ARG A 16 -6.08 2.31 8.09
C ARG A 16 -4.55 2.28 8.11
N LEU A 17 -3.96 1.66 7.10
CA LEU A 17 -2.53 1.46 6.98
C LEU A 17 -1.95 2.25 5.81
N CYS A 18 -0.82 2.90 6.04
CA CYS A 18 -0.01 3.48 4.98
C CYS A 18 1.31 2.71 4.87
N LEU A 19 1.55 2.08 3.73
CA LEU A 19 2.79 1.38 3.42
C LEU A 19 3.63 2.26 2.52
N TYR A 20 4.84 2.58 2.93
CA TYR A 20 5.71 3.46 2.15
C TYR A 20 7.13 2.91 2.02
N GLY A 21 7.86 3.40 1.03
CA GLY A 21 9.24 2.99 0.77
C GLY A 21 9.53 2.78 -0.71
N PRO A 22 10.77 2.41 -1.06
CA PRO A 22 11.20 2.29 -2.43
C PRO A 22 10.32 1.37 -3.29
N PRO A 23 10.29 1.57 -4.61
CA PRO A 23 9.58 0.65 -5.49
C PRO A 23 10.17 -0.77 -5.42
N GLY A 24 9.33 -1.77 -5.66
CA GLY A 24 9.75 -3.18 -5.67
C GLY A 24 9.91 -3.82 -4.28
N THR A 25 9.71 -3.11 -3.16
CA THR A 25 9.89 -3.66 -1.80
C THR A 25 8.73 -4.53 -1.30
N GLY A 26 7.80 -4.91 -2.18
CA GLY A 26 6.73 -5.85 -1.84
C GLY A 26 5.49 -5.22 -1.19
N LYS A 27 5.29 -3.90 -1.27
CA LYS A 27 4.12 -3.21 -0.67
C LYS A 27 2.79 -3.81 -1.11
N THR A 28 2.58 -3.98 -2.40
CA THR A 28 1.36 -4.56 -2.97
C THR A 28 1.21 -6.04 -2.62
N GLU A 29 2.31 -6.80 -2.63
CA GLU A 29 2.31 -8.22 -2.23
C GLU A 29 1.95 -8.40 -0.75
N PHE A 30 2.44 -7.50 0.11
CA PHE A 30 2.01 -7.46 1.51
C PHE A 30 0.50 -7.29 1.64
N CYS A 31 -0.14 -6.45 0.81
CA CYS A 31 -1.60 -6.27 0.83
C CYS A 31 -2.35 -7.55 0.45
N HIS A 32 -1.87 -8.29 -0.54
CA HIS A 32 -2.42 -9.61 -0.88
C HIS A 32 -2.30 -10.60 0.27
N TRP A 33 -1.13 -10.65 0.91
CA TRP A 33 -0.92 -11.49 2.10
C TRP A 33 -1.86 -11.08 3.25
N LEU A 34 -2.00 -9.78 3.52
CA LEU A 34 -2.85 -9.25 4.58
C LEU A 34 -4.33 -9.59 4.35
N ALA A 35 -4.84 -9.36 3.14
CA ALA A 35 -6.21 -9.68 2.78
C ALA A 35 -6.52 -11.18 2.98
N LYS A 36 -5.58 -12.06 2.59
CA LYS A 36 -5.66 -13.50 2.83
C LYS A 36 -5.68 -13.85 4.33
N LYS A 37 -4.85 -13.18 5.15
CA LYS A 37 -4.82 -13.37 6.61
C LYS A 37 -6.09 -12.90 7.29
N LEU A 38 -6.68 -11.81 6.80
CA LEU A 38 -7.97 -11.28 7.28
C LEU A 38 -9.17 -12.07 6.74
N GLU A 39 -8.96 -13.02 5.81
CA GLU A 39 -10.01 -13.80 5.15
C GLU A 39 -11.02 -12.89 4.43
N ARG A 40 -10.51 -11.85 3.76
CA ARG A 40 -11.29 -10.84 3.05
C ARG A 40 -10.84 -10.76 1.59
N PRO A 41 -11.75 -10.46 0.66
CA PRO A 41 -11.34 -10.12 -0.71
C PRO A 41 -10.49 -8.85 -0.70
N LEU A 42 -9.62 -8.70 -1.71
CA LEU A 42 -8.84 -7.49 -1.93
C LEU A 42 -9.41 -6.74 -3.12
N ILE A 43 -9.82 -5.50 -2.89
CA ILE A 43 -10.18 -4.56 -3.95
C ILE A 43 -9.03 -3.59 -4.09
N MET A 44 -8.37 -3.62 -5.24
CA MET A 44 -7.23 -2.75 -5.56
C MET A 44 -7.67 -1.69 -6.57
N LYS A 45 -7.38 -0.43 -6.24
CA LYS A 45 -7.55 0.73 -7.11
C LYS A 45 -6.22 1.43 -7.27
N LYS A 46 -5.81 1.66 -8.51
CA LYS A 46 -4.66 2.51 -8.83
C LYS A 46 -5.13 3.95 -9.04
N ALA A 47 -4.22 4.90 -8.97
CA ALA A 47 -4.54 6.29 -9.29
C ALA A 47 -5.14 6.43 -10.68
N SER A 48 -4.65 5.68 -11.68
CA SER A 48 -5.20 5.66 -13.04
C SER A 48 -6.67 5.23 -13.12
N ASP A 49 -7.12 4.40 -12.17
CA ASP A 49 -8.49 3.90 -12.13
C ASP A 49 -9.45 4.93 -11.52
N LEU A 50 -8.91 5.88 -10.75
CA LEU A 50 -9.67 6.92 -10.07
C LEU A 50 -9.74 8.21 -10.88
N LEU A 51 -8.65 8.61 -11.51
CA LEU A 51 -8.55 9.87 -12.22
C LEU A 51 -9.53 9.91 -13.40
N ASN A 52 -10.26 11.02 -13.49
CA ASN A 52 -11.25 11.26 -14.53
C ASN A 52 -11.08 12.68 -15.11
N CYS A 53 -11.24 12.84 -16.42
CA CYS A 53 -11.12 14.13 -17.09
C CYS A 53 -12.32 15.06 -16.86
N TYR A 54 -13.44 14.53 -16.37
CA TYR A 54 -14.64 15.33 -16.07
C TYR A 54 -14.63 15.81 -14.63
N VAL A 55 -15.08 17.04 -14.39
CA VAL A 55 -15.20 17.62 -13.06
C VAL A 55 -16.13 16.76 -12.19
N GLY A 56 -15.69 16.42 -10.99
CA GLY A 56 -16.40 15.54 -10.07
C GLY A 56 -16.26 14.05 -10.37
N GLY A 57 -15.67 13.68 -11.50
CA GLY A 57 -15.53 12.27 -11.88
C GLY A 57 -14.55 11.49 -11.00
N THR A 58 -13.47 12.11 -10.61
CA THR A 58 -12.47 11.49 -9.70
C THR A 58 -13.06 11.32 -8.29
N GLU A 59 -13.74 12.32 -7.77
CA GLU A 59 -14.43 12.29 -6.48
C GLU A 59 -15.48 11.18 -6.45
N HIS A 60 -16.26 11.04 -7.52
CA HIS A 60 -17.22 9.95 -7.66
C HIS A 60 -16.54 8.57 -7.66
N ASN A 61 -15.45 8.41 -8.39
CA ASN A 61 -14.69 7.15 -8.44
C ASN A 61 -14.09 6.79 -7.08
N ILE A 62 -13.60 7.79 -6.32
CA ILE A 62 -13.11 7.60 -4.94
C ILE A 62 -14.25 7.08 -4.07
N ALA A 63 -15.38 7.79 -4.02
CA ALA A 63 -16.54 7.38 -3.21
C ALA A 63 -17.03 5.97 -3.61
N ALA A 64 -17.14 5.68 -4.92
CA ALA A 64 -17.54 4.37 -5.40
C ALA A 64 -16.60 3.24 -4.97
N ALA A 65 -15.29 3.48 -4.90
CA ALA A 65 -14.32 2.50 -4.42
C ALA A 65 -14.54 2.13 -2.95
N PHE A 66 -14.81 3.11 -2.09
CA PHE A 66 -15.13 2.86 -0.68
C PHE A 66 -16.45 2.11 -0.51
N GLU A 67 -17.48 2.49 -1.25
CA GLU A 67 -18.78 1.79 -1.22
C GLU A 67 -18.69 0.34 -1.74
N GLU A 68 -17.92 0.11 -2.81
CA GLU A 68 -17.62 -1.23 -3.31
C GLU A 68 -16.96 -2.09 -2.23
N ALA A 69 -15.91 -1.55 -1.58
CA ALA A 69 -15.19 -2.27 -0.54
C ALA A 69 -16.06 -2.58 0.69
N LYS A 70 -16.94 -1.65 1.07
CA LYS A 70 -17.91 -1.84 2.14
C LYS A 70 -18.91 -2.96 1.81
N ARG A 71 -19.48 -2.92 0.60
CA ARG A 71 -20.45 -3.92 0.14
C ARG A 71 -19.85 -5.33 0.10
N GLU A 72 -18.63 -5.46 -0.43
CA GLU A 72 -17.91 -6.73 -0.55
C GLU A 72 -17.22 -7.16 0.75
N ASN A 73 -17.26 -6.33 1.80
CA ASN A 73 -16.53 -6.55 3.05
C ASN A 73 -15.04 -6.82 2.80
N ALA A 74 -14.44 -6.03 1.91
CA ALA A 74 -13.10 -6.21 1.35
C ALA A 74 -12.04 -5.40 2.10
N VAL A 75 -10.77 -5.78 1.92
CA VAL A 75 -9.64 -4.88 2.14
C VAL A 75 -9.55 -3.96 0.92
N LEU A 76 -9.65 -2.65 1.14
CA LEU A 76 -9.50 -1.65 0.09
C LEU A 76 -8.04 -1.21 0.01
N LEU A 77 -7.41 -1.44 -1.13
CA LEU A 77 -6.07 -1.00 -1.43
C LEU A 77 -6.10 0.14 -2.45
N PHE A 78 -5.56 1.28 -2.07
CA PHE A 78 -5.16 2.33 -3.01
C PHE A 78 -3.66 2.24 -3.27
N ASP A 79 -3.29 1.83 -4.48
CA ASP A 79 -1.90 1.64 -4.86
C ASP A 79 -1.35 2.91 -5.54
N GLU A 80 -0.14 3.33 -5.14
CA GLU A 80 0.55 4.52 -5.65
C GLU A 80 -0.26 5.83 -5.50
N ILE A 81 -0.76 6.06 -4.27
CA ILE A 81 -1.63 7.22 -3.99
C ILE A 81 -0.93 8.58 -4.09
N ASP A 82 0.40 8.62 -4.09
CA ASP A 82 1.19 9.85 -4.22
C ASP A 82 0.90 10.61 -5.52
N SER A 83 0.34 9.97 -6.53
CA SER A 83 -0.04 10.62 -7.79
C SER A 83 -1.27 11.53 -7.69
N PHE A 84 -2.13 11.38 -6.66
CA PHE A 84 -3.33 12.21 -6.50
C PHE A 84 -3.55 12.76 -5.08
N LEU A 85 -2.83 12.28 -4.06
CA LEU A 85 -2.92 12.78 -2.69
C LEU A 85 -1.71 13.67 -2.31
N GLN A 86 -1.30 14.52 -3.22
CA GLN A 86 -0.23 15.48 -2.97
C GLN A 86 -0.65 16.58 -1.98
N ASP A 87 0.33 17.23 -1.38
CA ASP A 87 0.10 18.33 -0.43
C ASP A 87 -0.71 19.46 -1.09
N ARG A 88 -1.89 19.72 -0.56
CA ARG A 88 -2.81 20.78 -1.06
C ARG A 88 -2.20 22.16 -1.09
N ARG A 89 -1.12 22.42 -0.34
CA ARG A 89 -0.40 23.68 -0.36
C ARG A 89 0.39 23.90 -1.64
N THR A 90 0.71 22.82 -2.35
CA THR A 90 1.40 22.83 -3.63
C THR A 90 0.48 22.60 -4.82
N ALA A 91 -0.83 22.47 -4.57
CA ALA A 91 -1.84 22.26 -5.60
C ALA A 91 -1.86 23.43 -6.60
N ASN A 92 -1.79 23.09 -7.88
CA ASN A 92 -1.86 24.07 -8.98
C ASN A 92 -3.31 24.36 -9.39
N HIS A 93 -4.22 23.46 -9.06
CA HIS A 93 -5.61 23.52 -9.47
C HIS A 93 -6.57 23.20 -8.33
N SER A 94 -7.75 23.81 -8.34
CA SER A 94 -8.76 23.62 -7.31
C SER A 94 -9.30 22.19 -7.22
N TRP A 95 -9.34 21.44 -8.34
CA TRP A 95 -9.81 20.05 -8.32
C TRP A 95 -8.85 19.12 -7.56
N GLU A 96 -7.55 19.38 -7.52
CA GLU A 96 -6.60 18.60 -6.72
C GLU A 96 -6.96 18.69 -5.23
N VAL A 97 -7.36 19.85 -4.78
CA VAL A 97 -7.82 20.07 -3.40
C VAL A 97 -9.13 19.32 -3.12
N THR A 98 -10.08 19.32 -4.07
CA THR A 98 -11.36 18.64 -3.88
C THR A 98 -11.20 17.11 -3.85
N GLN A 99 -10.32 16.56 -4.66
CA GLN A 99 -9.99 15.12 -4.66
C GLN A 99 -9.41 14.67 -3.31
N VAL A 100 -8.46 15.43 -2.76
CA VAL A 100 -7.88 15.15 -1.44
C VAL A 100 -8.96 15.25 -0.36
N ASN A 101 -9.82 16.27 -0.40
CA ASN A 101 -10.89 16.44 0.57
C ASN A 101 -11.90 15.29 0.52
N GLU A 102 -12.29 14.85 -0.67
CA GLU A 102 -13.18 13.70 -0.84
C GLU A 102 -12.57 12.44 -0.24
N PHE A 103 -11.30 12.14 -0.58
CA PHE A 103 -10.60 11.00 0.00
C PHE A 103 -10.57 11.04 1.53
N LEU A 104 -10.30 12.21 2.12
CA LEU A 104 -10.30 12.41 3.56
C LEU A 104 -11.68 12.15 4.18
N THR A 105 -12.74 12.63 3.54
CA THR A 105 -14.12 12.43 3.99
C THR A 105 -14.49 10.95 3.99
N GLN A 106 -14.21 10.26 2.89
CA GLN A 106 -14.46 8.82 2.79
C GLN A 106 -13.63 8.03 3.81
N MET A 107 -12.37 8.37 3.96
CA MET A 107 -11.45 7.72 4.90
C MET A 107 -11.91 7.86 6.36
N GLU A 108 -12.50 9.01 6.75
CA GLU A 108 -13.02 9.24 8.11
C GLU A 108 -14.23 8.36 8.43
N SER A 109 -15.13 8.20 7.46
CA SER A 109 -16.38 7.44 7.63
C SER A 109 -16.23 5.94 7.38
N TYR A 110 -15.06 5.49 6.88
CA TYR A 110 -14.87 4.09 6.50
C TYR A 110 -14.51 3.22 7.71
N GLU A 111 -15.35 2.25 8.00
CA GLU A 111 -15.21 1.30 9.11
C GLU A 111 -14.64 -0.05 8.65
N GLY A 112 -13.91 -0.09 7.55
CA GLY A 112 -13.29 -1.29 7.02
C GLY A 112 -11.76 -1.27 7.09
N TYR A 113 -11.14 -2.16 6.33
CA TYR A 113 -9.68 -2.22 6.19
C TYR A 113 -9.25 -1.41 4.98
N LEU A 114 -8.54 -0.33 5.22
CA LEU A 114 -7.95 0.53 4.22
C LEU A 114 -6.44 0.40 4.21
N VAL A 115 -5.86 0.12 3.07
CA VAL A 115 -4.41 0.16 2.86
C VAL A 115 -4.11 1.13 1.73
N ALA A 116 -3.12 1.96 1.95
CA ALA A 116 -2.58 2.84 0.93
C ALA A 116 -1.09 2.58 0.74
N THR A 117 -0.61 2.58 -0.49
CA THR A 117 0.82 2.48 -0.78
C THR A 117 1.33 3.76 -1.42
N THR A 118 2.55 4.13 -1.10
CA THR A 118 3.25 5.24 -1.72
C THR A 118 4.76 5.00 -1.78
N ASN A 119 5.40 5.55 -2.80
CA ASN A 119 6.85 5.61 -2.87
C ASN A 119 7.40 6.92 -2.29
N LEU A 120 6.55 7.95 -2.14
CA LEU A 120 6.91 9.33 -1.85
C LEU A 120 6.10 9.88 -0.67
N LEU A 121 6.30 9.31 0.53
CA LEU A 121 5.55 9.70 1.74
C LEU A 121 5.63 11.22 2.02
N ASP A 122 6.78 11.82 1.77
CA ASP A 122 7.04 13.23 2.07
C ASP A 122 6.23 14.20 1.18
N LEU A 123 5.72 13.72 0.04
CA LEU A 123 4.89 14.50 -0.87
C LEU A 123 3.40 14.43 -0.54
N MET A 124 3.00 13.52 0.35
CA MET A 124 1.60 13.34 0.71
C MET A 124 1.09 14.46 1.61
N ASP A 125 -0.19 14.78 1.45
CA ASP A 125 -0.88 15.71 2.32
C ASP A 125 -0.85 15.24 3.78
N ASN A 126 -0.42 16.14 4.68
CA ASN A 126 -0.28 15.84 6.10
C ASN A 126 -1.60 15.48 6.79
N ALA A 127 -2.73 15.98 6.30
CA ALA A 127 -4.03 15.62 6.85
C ALA A 127 -4.38 14.16 6.53
N CYS A 128 -4.00 13.65 5.35
CA CYS A 128 -4.10 12.23 5.02
C CYS A 128 -3.23 11.39 5.93
N LEU A 129 -1.95 11.78 6.10
CA LEU A 129 -1.00 11.03 6.92
C LEU A 129 -1.44 10.87 8.38
N ARG A 130 -2.12 11.89 8.94
CA ARG A 130 -2.62 11.85 10.33
C ARG A 130 -3.77 10.88 10.54
N ARG A 131 -4.49 10.50 9.48
CA ARG A 131 -5.66 9.63 9.54
C ARG A 131 -5.33 8.15 9.41
N PHE A 132 -4.09 7.82 9.02
CA PHE A 132 -3.62 6.44 9.06
C PHE A 132 -3.26 6.04 10.48
N ASP A 133 -3.82 4.93 10.93
CA ASP A 133 -3.59 4.36 12.26
C ASP A 133 -2.16 3.80 12.37
N LEU A 134 -1.65 3.24 11.27
CA LEU A 134 -0.29 2.75 11.17
C LEU A 134 0.39 3.20 9.87
N LYS A 135 1.63 3.64 10.00
CA LYS A 135 2.54 3.92 8.87
C LYS A 135 3.74 2.99 8.96
N ALA A 136 3.88 2.10 7.98
CA ALA A 136 4.95 1.11 7.95
C ALA A 136 5.87 1.33 6.74
N LYS A 137 7.17 1.45 7.02
CA LYS A 137 8.19 1.56 5.98
C LYS A 137 8.62 0.17 5.54
N LEU A 138 8.57 -0.08 4.24
CA LEU A 138 9.18 -1.24 3.62
C LEU A 138 10.49 -0.80 2.97
N GLU A 139 11.56 -1.44 3.35
CA GLU A 139 12.89 -1.16 2.83
C GLU A 139 13.39 -2.31 1.95
N TYR A 140 14.49 -2.08 1.26
CA TYR A 140 15.18 -3.16 0.56
C TYR A 140 15.60 -4.25 1.55
N MET A 141 15.76 -5.47 1.04
CA MET A 141 16.19 -6.60 1.84
C MET A 141 17.56 -6.36 2.46
N THR A 142 17.73 -6.80 3.69
CA THR A 142 19.07 -6.96 4.28
C THR A 142 19.81 -8.10 3.58
N ASP A 143 21.14 -8.13 3.74
CA ASP A 143 21.98 -9.18 3.15
C ASP A 143 21.50 -10.59 3.57
N ASP A 144 21.11 -10.75 4.84
CA ASP A 144 20.64 -12.03 5.36
C ASP A 144 19.26 -12.42 4.76
N GLN A 145 18.35 -11.46 4.58
CA GLN A 145 17.06 -11.69 3.91
C GLN A 145 17.25 -12.05 2.44
N ALA A 146 18.16 -11.38 1.76
CA ALA A 146 18.48 -11.66 0.36
C ALA A 146 19.07 -13.09 0.21
N GLU A 147 19.95 -13.48 1.10
CA GLU A 147 20.53 -14.83 1.12
C GLU A 147 19.45 -15.89 1.38
N GLU A 148 18.58 -15.69 2.35
CA GLU A 148 17.48 -16.60 2.64
C GLU A 148 16.52 -16.74 1.44
N MET A 149 16.16 -15.63 0.82
CA MET A 149 15.30 -15.63 -0.37
C MET A 149 15.95 -16.39 -1.53
N TYR A 150 17.24 -16.16 -1.79
CA TYR A 150 17.97 -16.88 -2.82
C TYR A 150 17.97 -18.38 -2.57
N ARG A 151 18.21 -18.82 -1.32
CA ARG A 151 18.17 -20.24 -0.93
C ARG A 151 16.78 -20.84 -1.16
N ARG A 152 15.71 -20.14 -0.81
CA ARG A 152 14.32 -20.58 -1.05
C ARG A 152 14.02 -20.73 -2.54
N LEU A 153 14.47 -19.78 -3.37
CA LEU A 153 14.31 -19.85 -4.83
C LEU A 153 15.11 -20.98 -5.44
N ALA A 154 16.34 -21.22 -4.97
CA ALA A 154 17.17 -22.32 -5.39
C ALA A 154 16.50 -23.68 -5.13
N GLN A 155 15.91 -23.85 -3.94
CA GLN A 155 15.14 -25.06 -3.62
C GLN A 155 13.91 -25.22 -4.52
N LYS A 156 13.15 -24.12 -4.74
CA LYS A 156 11.95 -24.14 -5.59
C LYS A 156 12.27 -24.53 -7.02
N TRP A 157 13.38 -24.03 -7.55
CA TRP A 157 13.80 -24.27 -8.95
C TRP A 157 14.81 -25.41 -9.08
N LYS A 158 15.15 -26.11 -7.99
CA LYS A 158 16.00 -27.30 -7.96
C LYS A 158 17.41 -27.08 -8.53
N PHE A 159 18.01 -25.93 -8.28
CA PHE A 159 19.41 -25.71 -8.59
C PHE A 159 20.27 -25.67 -7.31
N SER A 160 21.57 -26.02 -7.46
CA SER A 160 22.51 -26.03 -6.34
C SER A 160 22.96 -24.61 -6.00
N VAL A 161 22.98 -24.29 -4.70
CA VAL A 161 23.51 -23.01 -4.20
C VAL A 161 25.02 -23.14 -4.10
N GLY A 162 25.75 -22.41 -4.93
CA GLY A 162 27.22 -22.33 -4.92
C GLY A 162 27.76 -21.15 -4.10
N ASN A 163 29.02 -20.81 -4.31
CA ASN A 163 29.69 -19.65 -3.67
C ASN A 163 29.13 -18.29 -4.15
N GLU A 164 28.24 -18.28 -5.10
CA GLU A 164 27.59 -17.08 -5.66
C GLU A 164 26.78 -16.30 -4.62
N VAL A 165 26.32 -16.98 -3.57
CA VAL A 165 25.64 -16.33 -2.43
C VAL A 165 26.46 -15.19 -1.85
N ASN A 166 27.77 -15.31 -1.80
CA ASN A 166 28.65 -14.25 -1.31
C ASN A 166 28.64 -13.01 -2.23
N ASN A 167 28.22 -13.15 -3.47
CA ASN A 167 28.11 -12.02 -4.40
C ASN A 167 26.82 -11.23 -4.18
N LEU A 168 25.77 -11.79 -3.56
CA LEU A 168 24.54 -11.07 -3.22
C LEU A 168 24.83 -9.89 -2.28
N ARG A 169 25.77 -10.04 -1.36
CA ARG A 169 26.20 -8.97 -0.43
C ARG A 169 26.87 -7.77 -1.13
N LYS A 170 27.24 -7.92 -2.41
CA LYS A 170 27.80 -6.84 -3.23
C LYS A 170 26.73 -6.06 -3.99
N ILE A 171 25.52 -6.62 -4.08
CA ILE A 171 24.41 -6.00 -4.77
C ILE A 171 23.65 -5.14 -3.76
N ARG A 172 23.55 -3.84 -4.03
CA ARG A 172 22.78 -2.91 -3.22
C ARG A 172 21.35 -2.82 -3.73
N ASN A 173 20.42 -2.53 -2.82
CA ASN A 173 19.01 -2.28 -3.15
C ASN A 173 18.29 -3.49 -3.76
N LEU A 174 18.52 -4.68 -3.21
CA LEU A 174 17.74 -5.87 -3.58
C LEU A 174 16.33 -5.75 -3.05
N SER A 175 15.38 -5.93 -3.96
CA SER A 175 13.95 -6.05 -3.64
C SER A 175 13.52 -7.52 -3.69
N PRO A 176 12.52 -7.92 -2.90
CA PRO A 176 11.97 -9.27 -2.90
C PRO A 176 11.32 -9.66 -4.22
#